data_3c292cdb7a1674e1149fad68e84eaa90
#
_entry.id   3c292cdb7a1674e1149fad68e84eaa90
#
_cell.length_a   1.000
_cell.length_b   1.000
_cell.length_c   1.000
_cell.angle_alpha   90.00
_cell.angle_beta   90.00
_cell.angle_gamma   90.00
#
_symmetry.space_group_name_H-M   'P 1'
#
loop_
_entity.id
_entity.type
_entity.pdbx_description
1 polymer ?
#
loop_
_entity_poly.entity_id
_entity_poly.type
_entity_poly.pdbx_seq_one_letter_code
_entity_poly.pdbx_strand_id
1 'polypeptide(L)'
;YAELGRHEYKSSACLQELMKAHGFEVTTGLGGIETSIKAVWGSGKPIIGFLGEFDALPELSQKTVAHRSPLTENAPGHGCGHNLLGTSAAGAAIALRYEMEEQNIPGTIIFWGCPDEEGTMGKVYMAREGVFSDLDVAITMHPGIANYANEGVQSSLYTLDFQFYGKASHAAASPQNGRSALDALELMHVAINYLREHVNKSVTMHYIITNGGQKPNVVPAFASSRMSIRGATIQQVQEVYERVLNCARGAALMTDTKFEHQIVWACYSFNVNEALCKIAYEAMEECGPIQWTDKELAFAAKMQGRYDTETINDSIYNYVTYVGLPYLQNEVLHKDVIPYMGRSFNTRGSTDVSDVSWIVPTVEVVTACRPVGVAAHTWEQTSCAGMSIGQKGMILAARTMYKTGLRLLKEPELLEQVKEEFKESTDGFEYRPVISEKKGCL
;
A
#
# COMPACT_ATOMS: atom_id res chain seq x y z
N TYR A 1 -17.80 -0.48 -5.13
CA TYR A 1 -17.77 -1.88 -5.55
C TYR A 1 -16.50 -2.54 -5.02
N ALA A 2 -16.57 -3.85 -4.67
CA ALA A 2 -15.41 -4.61 -4.27
C ALA A 2 -14.92 -5.44 -5.47
N GLU A 3 -13.87 -4.97 -6.12
CA GLU A 3 -13.28 -5.55 -7.33
C GLU A 3 -11.78 -5.70 -7.14
N LEU A 4 -11.22 -6.81 -7.64
CA LEU A 4 -9.78 -7.08 -7.53
C LEU A 4 -8.97 -6.17 -8.44
N GLY A 5 -7.70 -5.99 -8.13
CA GLY A 5 -6.77 -5.21 -8.91
C GLY A 5 -6.79 -5.56 -10.40
N ARG A 6 -6.69 -4.56 -11.27
CA ARG A 6 -6.84 -4.58 -12.74
C ARG A 6 -8.22 -4.97 -13.26
N HIS A 7 -9.19 -5.22 -12.37
CA HIS A 7 -10.57 -5.57 -12.70
C HIS A 7 -11.60 -4.64 -12.06
N GLU A 8 -11.18 -3.47 -11.58
CA GLU A 8 -12.00 -2.48 -10.87
C GLU A 8 -12.88 -1.64 -11.81
N TYR A 9 -13.49 -2.28 -12.80
CA TYR A 9 -14.21 -1.60 -13.89
C TYR A 9 -15.39 -0.75 -13.40
N LYS A 10 -16.19 -1.26 -12.47
CA LYS A 10 -17.37 -0.54 -11.95
C LYS A 10 -16.95 0.58 -11.01
N SER A 11 -15.94 0.33 -10.18
CA SER A 11 -15.37 1.32 -9.26
C SER A 11 -14.76 2.48 -10.06
N SER A 12 -13.95 2.18 -11.06
CA SER A 12 -13.35 3.14 -11.97
C SER A 12 -14.43 3.96 -12.71
N ALA A 13 -15.43 3.28 -13.30
CA ALA A 13 -16.53 3.98 -14.00
C ALA A 13 -17.29 4.94 -13.08
N CYS A 14 -17.61 4.52 -11.85
CA CYS A 14 -18.27 5.34 -10.85
C CYS A 14 -17.46 6.60 -10.49
N LEU A 15 -16.15 6.45 -10.25
CA LEU A 15 -15.26 7.58 -9.97
C LEU A 15 -15.12 8.52 -11.18
N GLN A 16 -15.02 7.98 -12.40
CA GLN A 16 -14.99 8.78 -13.62
C GLN A 16 -16.26 9.63 -13.80
N GLU A 17 -17.43 9.01 -13.60
CA GLU A 17 -18.73 9.72 -13.68
C GLU A 17 -18.82 10.81 -12.62
N LEU A 18 -18.41 10.52 -11.39
CA LEU A 18 -18.37 11.50 -10.31
C LEU A 18 -17.47 12.69 -10.67
N MET A 19 -16.24 12.46 -11.12
CA MET A 19 -15.31 13.53 -11.46
C MET A 19 -15.81 14.37 -12.65
N LYS A 20 -16.37 13.74 -13.70
CA LYS A 20 -16.99 14.43 -14.83
C LYS A 20 -18.18 15.29 -14.41
N ALA A 21 -19.05 14.79 -13.52
CA ALA A 21 -20.19 15.53 -12.99
C ALA A 21 -19.76 16.80 -12.24
N HIS A 22 -18.54 16.81 -11.68
CA HIS A 22 -17.95 17.98 -11.02
C HIS A 22 -16.98 18.77 -11.91
N GLY A 23 -17.04 18.61 -13.24
CA GLY A 23 -16.35 19.46 -14.20
C GLY A 23 -14.87 19.13 -14.42
N PHE A 24 -14.39 17.95 -13.99
CA PHE A 24 -13.04 17.50 -14.30
C PHE A 24 -12.97 16.88 -15.70
N GLU A 25 -11.90 17.12 -16.39
CA GLU A 25 -11.53 16.41 -17.62
C GLU A 25 -10.89 15.07 -17.26
N VAL A 26 -11.45 13.95 -17.77
CA VAL A 26 -11.09 12.59 -17.34
C VAL A 26 -10.43 11.81 -18.48
N THR A 27 -9.26 11.25 -18.20
CA THR A 27 -8.52 10.28 -19.02
C THR A 27 -8.30 8.98 -18.25
N THR A 28 -8.14 7.85 -18.96
CA THR A 28 -7.94 6.51 -18.38
C THR A 28 -6.84 5.75 -19.11
N GLY A 29 -6.47 4.56 -18.62
CA GLY A 29 -5.51 3.67 -19.31
C GLY A 29 -4.04 4.01 -19.05
N LEU A 30 -3.75 4.76 -18.00
CA LEU A 30 -2.38 5.18 -17.65
C LEU A 30 -1.59 4.01 -17.04
N GLY A 31 -0.28 3.98 -17.29
CA GLY A 31 0.57 2.88 -16.85
C GLY A 31 0.23 1.54 -17.52
N GLY A 32 -0.55 1.54 -18.60
CA GLY A 32 -1.07 0.34 -19.24
C GLY A 32 -2.16 -0.37 -18.42
N ILE A 33 -2.76 0.31 -17.43
CA ILE A 33 -3.83 -0.22 -16.57
C ILE A 33 -5.15 0.45 -16.95
N GLU A 34 -6.06 -0.30 -17.56
CA GLU A 34 -7.32 0.20 -18.14
C GLU A 34 -8.18 0.96 -17.13
N THR A 35 -8.18 0.52 -15.87
CA THR A 35 -9.01 1.08 -14.79
C THR A 35 -8.41 2.32 -14.12
N SER A 36 -7.18 2.73 -14.47
CA SER A 36 -6.55 3.93 -13.94
C SER A 36 -7.25 5.21 -14.42
N ILE A 37 -7.24 6.26 -13.58
CA ILE A 37 -7.95 7.52 -13.85
C ILE A 37 -7.00 8.69 -13.63
N LYS A 38 -7.03 9.66 -14.55
CA LYS A 38 -6.54 11.03 -14.36
C LYS A 38 -7.69 11.98 -14.59
N ALA A 39 -8.11 12.71 -13.55
CA ALA A 39 -9.14 13.73 -13.65
C ALA A 39 -8.53 15.10 -13.31
N VAL A 40 -8.55 16.02 -14.26
CA VAL A 40 -7.89 17.33 -14.19
C VAL A 40 -8.91 18.45 -14.15
N TRP A 41 -8.69 19.43 -13.27
CA TRP A 41 -9.44 20.68 -13.23
C TRP A 41 -8.49 21.87 -12.96
N GLY A 42 -8.77 23.01 -13.56
CA GLY A 42 -7.94 24.22 -13.44
C GLY A 42 -6.79 24.26 -14.44
N SER A 43 -5.89 25.20 -14.29
CA SER A 43 -4.72 25.36 -15.17
C SER A 43 -3.59 26.13 -14.46
N GLY A 44 -2.36 25.88 -14.91
CA GLY A 44 -1.16 26.51 -14.33
C GLY A 44 -0.69 25.86 -13.04
N LYS A 45 0.26 26.52 -12.41
CA LYS A 45 0.91 26.09 -11.15
C LYS A 45 0.28 26.83 -9.95
N PRO A 46 0.29 26.22 -8.75
CA PRO A 46 0.78 24.87 -8.45
C PRO A 46 -0.17 23.78 -8.93
N ILE A 47 0.35 22.54 -9.07
CA ILE A 47 -0.43 21.35 -9.40
C ILE A 47 -0.49 20.44 -8.18
N ILE A 48 -1.66 20.31 -7.58
CA ILE A 48 -1.93 19.47 -6.42
C ILE A 48 -2.56 18.15 -6.87
N GLY A 49 -1.91 17.02 -6.56
CA GLY A 49 -2.40 15.68 -6.85
C GLY A 49 -3.06 15.02 -5.64
N PHE A 50 -4.22 14.40 -5.85
CA PHE A 50 -4.87 13.52 -4.87
C PHE A 50 -4.84 12.08 -5.39
N LEU A 51 -4.17 11.17 -4.65
CA LEU A 51 -4.06 9.76 -5.03
C LEU A 51 -5.16 8.96 -4.34
N GLY A 52 -5.95 8.22 -5.11
CA GLY A 52 -7.07 7.43 -4.61
C GLY A 52 -7.01 5.98 -5.09
N GLU A 53 -6.78 5.04 -4.18
CA GLU A 53 -6.87 3.60 -4.41
C GLU A 53 -8.31 3.13 -4.29
N PHE A 54 -8.68 2.05 -5.00
CA PHE A 54 -10.07 1.56 -5.01
C PHE A 54 -10.21 0.05 -5.30
N ASP A 55 -9.12 -0.70 -5.31
CA ASP A 55 -9.11 -2.16 -5.41
C ASP A 55 -9.50 -2.84 -4.10
N ALA A 56 -9.86 -4.11 -4.17
CA ALA A 56 -10.30 -4.93 -3.05
C ALA A 56 -9.49 -6.22 -2.94
N LEU A 57 -9.56 -6.85 -1.77
CA LEU A 57 -8.90 -8.10 -1.47
C LEU A 57 -9.82 -9.31 -1.72
N PRO A 58 -9.27 -10.47 -2.13
CA PRO A 58 -10.06 -11.68 -2.36
C PRO A 58 -10.69 -12.21 -1.06
N GLU A 59 -11.82 -12.92 -1.18
CA GLU A 59 -12.49 -13.70 -0.12
C GLU A 59 -12.92 -12.90 1.12
N LEU A 60 -12.95 -11.56 1.05
CA LEU A 60 -13.32 -10.69 2.17
C LEU A 60 -14.69 -10.03 2.04
N SER A 61 -15.58 -10.57 1.18
CA SER A 61 -16.97 -10.11 1.10
C SER A 61 -17.64 -10.21 2.47
N GLN A 62 -18.30 -9.12 2.91
CA GLN A 62 -18.84 -9.01 4.26
C GLN A 62 -20.00 -8.02 4.33
N LYS A 63 -21.01 -8.36 5.14
CA LYS A 63 -22.07 -7.44 5.57
C LYS A 63 -21.56 -6.51 6.68
N THR A 64 -22.27 -5.41 6.90
CA THR A 64 -21.97 -4.45 7.98
C THR A 64 -22.51 -4.94 9.34
N VAL A 65 -21.96 -6.07 9.80
CA VAL A 65 -22.35 -6.73 11.06
C VAL A 65 -21.10 -7.18 11.85
N ALA A 66 -21.22 -7.26 13.18
CA ALA A 66 -20.11 -7.60 14.08
C ALA A 66 -19.84 -9.10 14.19
N HIS A 67 -20.04 -9.85 13.12
CA HIS A 67 -19.68 -11.27 12.97
C HIS A 67 -19.44 -11.57 11.50
N ARG A 68 -18.67 -12.63 11.21
CA ARG A 68 -18.44 -13.02 9.82
C ARG A 68 -19.76 -13.42 9.16
N SER A 69 -20.12 -12.71 8.09
CA SER A 69 -21.33 -12.93 7.31
C SER A 69 -21.12 -12.38 5.90
N PRO A 70 -20.55 -13.16 4.98
CA PRO A 70 -20.32 -12.74 3.61
C PRO A 70 -21.61 -12.27 2.93
N LEU A 71 -21.54 -11.25 2.08
CA LEU A 71 -22.62 -10.93 1.13
C LEU A 71 -22.70 -11.99 0.04
N THR A 72 -21.53 -12.44 -0.43
CA THR A 72 -21.36 -13.51 -1.41
C THR A 72 -20.13 -14.30 -0.99
N GLU A 73 -20.26 -15.62 -0.88
CA GLU A 73 -19.15 -16.50 -0.50
C GLU A 73 -17.99 -16.38 -1.48
N ASN A 74 -16.78 -16.33 -0.96
CA ASN A 74 -15.52 -16.22 -1.70
C ASN A 74 -15.38 -14.97 -2.60
N ALA A 75 -16.31 -14.01 -2.52
CA ALA A 75 -16.24 -12.78 -3.27
C ALA A 75 -15.26 -11.77 -2.61
N PRO A 76 -14.72 -10.81 -3.38
CA PRO A 76 -13.85 -9.76 -2.84
C PRO A 76 -14.53 -8.87 -1.81
N GLY A 77 -13.72 -8.22 -0.97
CA GLY A 77 -14.16 -7.21 -0.01
C GLY A 77 -13.08 -6.18 0.29
N HIS A 78 -13.48 -4.98 0.70
CA HIS A 78 -12.55 -3.90 1.04
C HIS A 78 -11.90 -4.11 2.42
N GLY A 79 -11.07 -5.15 2.52
CA GLY A 79 -10.35 -5.50 3.75
C GLY A 79 -9.20 -4.55 4.10
N CYS A 80 -8.76 -3.72 3.16
CA CYS A 80 -7.85 -2.60 3.40
C CYS A 80 -8.59 -1.26 3.52
N GLY A 81 -9.81 -1.18 2.97
CA GLY A 81 -10.64 0.01 3.02
C GLY A 81 -10.40 0.99 1.86
N HIS A 82 -9.89 0.53 0.73
CA HIS A 82 -9.61 1.37 -0.44
C HIS A 82 -10.88 2.02 -1.03
N ASN A 83 -12.08 1.48 -0.78
CA ASN A 83 -13.33 2.19 -1.08
C ASN A 83 -13.45 3.54 -0.34
N LEU A 84 -12.93 3.63 0.88
CA LEU A 84 -12.88 4.88 1.65
C LEU A 84 -11.77 5.79 1.11
N LEU A 85 -10.61 5.22 0.77
CA LEU A 85 -9.45 5.93 0.26
C LEU A 85 -9.77 6.63 -1.08
N GLY A 86 -10.22 5.89 -2.08
CA GLY A 86 -10.56 6.46 -3.39
C GLY A 86 -11.66 7.52 -3.31
N THR A 87 -12.68 7.27 -2.45
CA THR A 87 -13.78 8.22 -2.26
C THR A 87 -13.32 9.49 -1.54
N SER A 88 -12.45 9.38 -0.53
CA SER A 88 -11.94 10.56 0.19
C SER A 88 -11.04 11.43 -0.69
N ALA A 89 -10.19 10.83 -1.52
CA ALA A 89 -9.33 11.54 -2.46
C ALA A 89 -10.16 12.30 -3.53
N ALA A 90 -11.18 11.65 -4.09
CA ALA A 90 -12.11 12.28 -5.01
C ALA A 90 -12.89 13.43 -4.33
N GLY A 91 -13.36 13.20 -3.10
CA GLY A 91 -14.05 14.21 -2.29
C GLY A 91 -13.19 15.43 -1.98
N ALA A 92 -11.90 15.21 -1.63
CA ALA A 92 -10.95 16.29 -1.39
C ALA A 92 -10.69 17.13 -2.65
N ALA A 93 -10.47 16.48 -3.80
CA ALA A 93 -10.28 17.15 -5.08
C ALA A 93 -11.49 17.98 -5.47
N ILE A 94 -12.71 17.44 -5.32
CA ILE A 94 -13.97 18.14 -5.62
C ILE A 94 -14.15 19.34 -4.68
N ALA A 95 -13.92 19.18 -3.38
CA ALA A 95 -14.05 20.26 -2.41
C ALA A 95 -13.06 21.41 -2.72
N LEU A 96 -11.80 21.06 -3.02
CA LEU A 96 -10.77 22.05 -3.37
C LEU A 96 -11.13 22.80 -4.66
N ARG A 97 -11.68 22.11 -5.66
CA ARG A 97 -12.14 22.71 -6.92
C ARG A 97 -13.20 23.79 -6.66
N TYR A 98 -14.21 23.52 -5.83
CA TYR A 98 -15.25 24.50 -5.53
C TYR A 98 -14.71 25.71 -4.76
N GLU A 99 -13.81 25.49 -3.80
CA GLU A 99 -13.16 26.57 -3.06
C GLU A 99 -12.29 27.45 -3.96
N MET A 100 -11.51 26.84 -4.87
CA MET A 100 -10.69 27.58 -5.83
C MET A 100 -11.56 28.42 -6.79
N GLU A 101 -12.68 27.87 -7.25
CA GLU A 101 -13.62 28.58 -8.11
C GLU A 101 -14.25 29.77 -7.39
N GLU A 102 -14.74 29.59 -6.15
CA GLU A 102 -15.38 30.63 -5.34
C GLU A 102 -14.42 31.76 -4.98
N GLN A 103 -13.17 31.43 -4.64
CA GLN A 103 -12.17 32.40 -4.22
C GLN A 103 -11.26 32.89 -5.34
N ASN A 104 -11.44 32.40 -6.58
CA ASN A 104 -10.56 32.70 -7.73
C ASN A 104 -9.09 32.38 -7.47
N ILE A 105 -8.81 31.24 -6.81
CA ILE A 105 -7.45 30.78 -6.53
C ILE A 105 -6.89 30.08 -7.79
N PRO A 106 -5.74 30.50 -8.33
CA PRO A 106 -5.12 29.87 -9.49
C PRO A 106 -4.47 28.53 -9.13
N GLY A 107 -4.34 27.63 -10.10
CA GLY A 107 -3.67 26.35 -9.96
C GLY A 107 -4.41 25.22 -10.65
N THR A 108 -3.88 24.03 -10.53
CA THR A 108 -4.42 22.81 -11.11
C THR A 108 -4.63 21.75 -10.03
N ILE A 109 -5.75 21.06 -10.09
CA ILE A 109 -6.04 19.89 -9.27
C ILE A 109 -6.07 18.67 -10.16
N ILE A 110 -5.43 17.58 -9.72
CA ILE A 110 -5.51 16.29 -10.38
C ILE A 110 -5.94 15.23 -9.37
N PHE A 111 -7.07 14.58 -9.64
CA PHE A 111 -7.40 13.32 -8.98
C PHE A 111 -6.82 12.17 -9.79
N TRP A 112 -6.02 11.34 -9.14
CA TRP A 112 -5.47 10.11 -9.66
C TRP A 112 -6.23 8.93 -9.06
N GLY A 113 -7.02 8.23 -9.87
CA GLY A 113 -7.54 6.92 -9.48
C GLY A 113 -6.47 5.86 -9.75
N CYS A 114 -5.94 5.29 -8.66
CA CYS A 114 -4.80 4.40 -8.65
C CYS A 114 -5.28 2.95 -8.38
N PRO A 115 -5.44 2.12 -9.41
CA PRO A 115 -5.86 0.73 -9.27
C PRO A 115 -4.71 -0.18 -8.86
N ASP A 116 -5.06 -1.42 -8.41
CA ASP A 116 -4.14 -2.56 -8.30
C ASP A 116 -2.99 -2.35 -7.29
N GLU A 117 -3.25 -1.67 -6.17
CA GLU A 117 -2.26 -1.52 -5.10
C GLU A 117 -1.96 -2.86 -4.44
N GLU A 118 -2.99 -3.62 -4.08
CA GLU A 118 -2.92 -4.92 -3.40
C GLU A 118 -2.45 -6.07 -4.31
N GLY A 119 -2.50 -5.86 -5.62
CA GLY A 119 -2.15 -6.86 -6.62
C GLY A 119 -0.71 -6.75 -7.09
N THR A 120 -0.44 -5.84 -8.03
CA THR A 120 0.87 -5.70 -8.67
C THR A 120 1.52 -4.33 -8.46
N MET A 121 1.01 -3.50 -7.53
CA MET A 121 1.50 -2.15 -7.25
C MET A 121 1.33 -1.21 -8.45
N GLY A 122 0.07 -0.89 -8.79
CA GLY A 122 -0.30 -0.14 -10.00
C GLY A 122 0.39 1.19 -10.17
N LYS A 123 0.67 1.93 -9.07
CA LYS A 123 1.36 3.24 -9.13
C LYS A 123 2.81 3.12 -9.63
N VAL A 124 3.48 1.98 -9.42
CA VAL A 124 4.83 1.76 -9.97
C VAL A 124 4.79 1.72 -11.51
N TYR A 125 3.75 1.12 -12.10
CA TYR A 125 3.54 1.12 -13.56
C TYR A 125 3.19 2.53 -14.08
N MET A 126 2.36 3.26 -13.36
CA MET A 126 2.03 4.65 -13.69
C MET A 126 3.27 5.55 -13.57
N ALA A 127 4.05 5.41 -12.50
CA ALA A 127 5.32 6.13 -12.29
C ALA A 127 6.33 5.88 -13.40
N ARG A 128 6.43 4.64 -13.89
CA ARG A 128 7.29 4.28 -15.01
C ARG A 128 6.98 5.06 -16.28
N GLU A 129 5.72 5.41 -16.51
CA GLU A 129 5.30 6.23 -17.64
C GLU A 129 5.41 7.75 -17.37
N GLY A 130 5.95 8.14 -16.23
CA GLY A 130 6.18 9.54 -15.87
C GLY A 130 4.92 10.33 -15.54
N VAL A 131 3.79 9.66 -15.27
CA VAL A 131 2.48 10.34 -15.11
C VAL A 131 2.40 11.27 -13.90
N PHE A 132 3.27 11.12 -12.89
CA PHE A 132 3.29 11.95 -11.68
C PHE A 132 4.27 13.13 -11.74
N SER A 133 5.13 13.21 -12.77
CA SER A 133 6.25 14.18 -12.83
C SER A 133 5.83 15.64 -12.93
N ASP A 134 4.59 15.93 -13.34
CA ASP A 134 4.08 17.31 -13.44
C ASP A 134 3.56 17.87 -12.11
N LEU A 135 3.36 17.03 -11.10
CA LEU A 135 2.84 17.43 -9.80
C LEU A 135 3.84 18.30 -9.02
N ASP A 136 3.32 19.24 -8.24
CA ASP A 136 4.11 19.95 -7.23
C ASP A 136 4.05 19.24 -5.87
N VAL A 137 2.89 18.60 -5.55
CA VAL A 137 2.65 17.82 -4.33
C VAL A 137 1.64 16.71 -4.62
N ALA A 138 1.81 15.55 -3.98
CA ALA A 138 0.83 14.46 -3.94
C ALA A 138 0.31 14.26 -2.50
N ILE A 139 -1.00 14.09 -2.36
CA ILE A 139 -1.68 13.91 -1.07
C ILE A 139 -2.54 12.65 -1.16
N THR A 140 -2.43 11.78 -0.17
CA THR A 140 -3.26 10.58 -0.05
C THR A 140 -3.66 10.31 1.38
N MET A 141 -4.45 9.27 1.59
CA MET A 141 -4.79 8.79 2.92
C MET A 141 -4.70 7.26 3.00
N HIS A 142 -4.64 6.71 4.22
CA HIS A 142 -4.84 5.29 4.43
C HIS A 142 -5.79 5.03 5.60
N PRO A 143 -6.77 4.09 5.47
CA PRO A 143 -7.65 3.70 6.56
C PRO A 143 -6.89 3.01 7.70
N GLY A 144 -6.95 3.58 8.90
CA GLY A 144 -6.21 3.12 10.08
C GLY A 144 -7.08 2.87 11.31
N ILE A 145 -6.43 2.76 12.45
CA ILE A 145 -7.04 2.68 13.78
C ILE A 145 -6.95 4.00 14.55
N ALA A 146 -6.26 5.00 14.01
CA ALA A 146 -5.99 6.29 14.64
C ALA A 146 -5.94 7.41 13.60
N ASN A 147 -5.91 8.68 14.04
CA ASN A 147 -5.87 9.86 13.18
C ASN A 147 -4.53 10.57 13.32
N TYR A 148 -3.73 10.63 12.25
CA TYR A 148 -2.41 11.29 12.24
C TYR A 148 -1.93 11.57 10.81
N ALA A 149 -1.01 12.52 10.66
CA ALA A 149 -0.19 12.62 9.46
C ALA A 149 0.94 11.58 9.55
N ASN A 150 1.12 10.77 8.51
CA ASN A 150 2.06 9.66 8.54
C ASN A 150 3.51 10.15 8.39
N GLU A 151 4.25 10.12 9.49
CA GLU A 151 5.69 10.40 9.57
C GLU A 151 6.52 9.12 9.41
N GLY A 152 5.88 7.98 9.13
CA GLY A 152 6.52 6.67 9.10
C GLY A 152 7.12 6.33 7.75
N VAL A 153 8.35 5.87 7.77
CA VAL A 153 8.99 5.25 6.61
C VAL A 153 8.39 3.87 6.41
N GLN A 154 7.68 3.68 5.31
CA GLN A 154 7.23 2.36 4.87
C GLN A 154 8.39 1.63 4.19
N SER A 155 8.43 0.30 4.35
CA SER A 155 9.55 -0.52 3.89
C SER A 155 9.57 -0.68 2.38
N SER A 156 10.77 -0.68 1.81
CA SER A 156 10.99 -1.18 0.46
C SER A 156 10.74 -2.69 0.38
N LEU A 157 10.25 -3.16 -0.75
CA LEU A 157 9.84 -4.55 -0.96
C LEU A 157 10.25 -5.03 -2.36
N TYR A 158 10.78 -6.28 -2.43
CA TYR A 158 10.77 -7.10 -3.63
C TYR A 158 10.00 -8.37 -3.37
N THR A 159 9.08 -8.72 -4.28
CA THR A 159 8.45 -10.04 -4.33
C THR A 159 8.89 -10.76 -5.60
N LEU A 160 9.37 -11.97 -5.43
CA LEU A 160 10.10 -12.75 -6.41
C LEU A 160 9.42 -14.10 -6.61
N ASP A 161 9.30 -14.53 -7.85
CA ASP A 161 9.00 -15.92 -8.18
C ASP A 161 10.31 -16.62 -8.59
N PHE A 162 10.56 -17.79 -8.01
CA PHE A 162 11.61 -18.73 -8.38
C PHE A 162 10.99 -19.99 -8.96
N GLN A 163 11.50 -20.45 -10.09
CA GLN A 163 11.08 -21.67 -10.77
C GLN A 163 12.30 -22.52 -11.05
N PHE A 164 12.29 -23.77 -10.54
CA PHE A 164 13.35 -24.73 -10.75
C PHE A 164 12.90 -25.80 -11.75
N TYR A 165 13.82 -26.20 -12.63
CA TYR A 165 13.60 -27.16 -13.69
C TYR A 165 14.61 -28.29 -13.56
N GLY A 166 14.10 -29.51 -13.35
CA GLY A 166 14.86 -30.73 -13.20
C GLY A 166 14.49 -31.78 -14.24
N LYS A 167 14.54 -33.05 -13.85
CA LYS A 167 14.24 -34.20 -14.73
C LYS A 167 13.46 -35.24 -13.94
N ALA A 168 12.30 -35.62 -14.46
CA ALA A 168 11.48 -36.67 -13.85
C ALA A 168 12.11 -38.06 -14.00
N SER A 169 11.91 -38.91 -12.99
CA SER A 169 12.20 -40.34 -13.05
C SER A 169 11.32 -41.08 -12.01
N HIS A 170 11.29 -42.40 -12.09
CA HIS A 170 10.64 -43.20 -11.06
C HIS A 170 11.52 -43.21 -9.80
N ALA A 171 11.02 -42.58 -8.70
CA ALA A 171 11.83 -42.33 -7.52
C ALA A 171 12.42 -43.58 -6.86
N ALA A 172 11.73 -44.73 -6.92
CA ALA A 172 12.23 -45.98 -6.37
C ALA A 172 12.97 -46.87 -7.37
N ALA A 173 12.58 -46.87 -8.66
CA ALA A 173 13.11 -47.81 -9.64
C ALA A 173 14.37 -47.29 -10.37
N SER A 174 14.44 -45.97 -10.58
CA SER A 174 15.56 -45.36 -11.32
C SER A 174 15.87 -43.92 -10.84
N PRO A 175 16.09 -43.70 -9.51
CA PRO A 175 16.31 -42.35 -8.96
C PRO A 175 17.52 -41.65 -9.57
N GLN A 176 18.57 -42.39 -9.96
CA GLN A 176 19.79 -41.85 -10.57
C GLN A 176 19.55 -41.16 -11.92
N ASN A 177 18.42 -41.40 -12.59
CA ASN A 177 18.07 -40.75 -13.84
C ASN A 177 17.30 -39.45 -13.66
N GLY A 178 16.88 -39.12 -12.41
CA GLY A 178 16.15 -37.91 -12.04
C GLY A 178 17.08 -36.76 -11.62
N ARG A 179 16.50 -35.56 -11.68
CA ARG A 179 17.06 -34.36 -11.05
C ARG A 179 15.87 -33.64 -10.40
N SER A 180 15.89 -33.57 -9.07
CA SER A 180 14.76 -33.03 -8.32
C SER A 180 14.80 -31.49 -8.28
N ALA A 181 13.81 -30.87 -8.91
CA ALA A 181 13.59 -29.43 -8.81
C ALA A 181 13.14 -29.03 -7.38
N LEU A 182 12.45 -29.93 -6.67
CA LEU A 182 12.04 -29.69 -5.28
C LEU A 182 13.25 -29.64 -4.35
N ASP A 183 14.20 -30.59 -4.49
CA ASP A 183 15.41 -30.59 -3.66
C ASP A 183 16.22 -29.29 -3.87
N ALA A 184 16.31 -28.80 -5.12
CA ALA A 184 16.93 -27.51 -5.40
C ALA A 184 16.22 -26.37 -4.66
N LEU A 185 14.89 -26.34 -4.69
CA LEU A 185 14.09 -25.34 -4.02
C LEU A 185 14.27 -25.38 -2.48
N GLU A 186 14.27 -26.58 -1.90
CA GLU A 186 14.50 -26.77 -0.46
C GLU A 186 15.90 -26.33 -0.05
N LEU A 187 16.94 -26.69 -0.82
CA LEU A 187 18.32 -26.25 -0.56
C LEU A 187 18.46 -24.74 -0.67
N MET A 188 17.79 -24.07 -1.62
CA MET A 188 17.75 -22.61 -1.69
C MET A 188 17.13 -22.03 -0.42
N HIS A 189 16.00 -22.58 0.05
CA HIS A 189 15.35 -22.11 1.28
C HIS A 189 16.21 -22.33 2.53
N VAL A 190 16.93 -23.46 2.63
CA VAL A 190 17.88 -23.70 3.71
C VAL A 190 18.98 -22.65 3.69
N ALA A 191 19.57 -22.37 2.52
CA ALA A 191 20.61 -21.35 2.37
C ALA A 191 20.09 -19.95 2.75
N ILE A 192 18.86 -19.59 2.37
CA ILE A 192 18.20 -18.34 2.76
C ILE A 192 17.99 -18.26 4.28
N ASN A 193 17.66 -19.38 4.94
CA ASN A 193 17.48 -19.40 6.39
C ASN A 193 18.82 -19.11 7.12
N TYR A 194 19.96 -19.61 6.61
CA TYR A 194 21.27 -19.22 7.12
C TYR A 194 21.64 -17.77 6.74
N LEU A 195 21.27 -17.31 5.56
CA LEU A 195 21.50 -15.93 5.15
C LEU A 195 20.84 -14.91 6.10
N ARG A 196 19.70 -15.25 6.75
CA ARG A 196 19.01 -14.36 7.70
C ARG A 196 19.88 -13.92 8.88
N GLU A 197 20.88 -14.72 9.27
CA GLU A 197 21.81 -14.36 10.34
C GLU A 197 22.79 -13.25 9.94
N HIS A 198 22.94 -12.99 8.64
CA HIS A 198 23.98 -12.13 8.08
C HIS A 198 23.43 -11.00 7.21
N VAL A 199 22.21 -10.54 7.48
CA VAL A 199 21.58 -9.37 6.86
C VAL A 199 21.30 -8.29 7.92
N ASN A 200 21.02 -7.07 7.48
CA ASN A 200 20.62 -6.00 8.40
C ASN A 200 19.36 -6.41 9.17
N LYS A 201 19.27 -6.04 10.45
CA LYS A 201 18.13 -6.37 11.33
C LYS A 201 16.78 -5.82 10.83
N SER A 202 16.79 -4.78 10.00
CA SER A 202 15.59 -4.25 9.36
C SER A 202 15.08 -5.12 8.21
N VAL A 203 15.91 -6.04 7.70
CA VAL A 203 15.54 -6.91 6.58
C VAL A 203 14.74 -8.11 7.08
N THR A 204 13.65 -8.40 6.42
CA THR A 204 12.85 -9.61 6.61
C THR A 204 12.67 -10.36 5.29
N MET A 205 12.68 -11.69 5.36
CA MET A 205 12.52 -12.57 4.21
C MET A 205 11.46 -13.64 4.53
N HIS A 206 10.43 -13.75 3.69
CA HIS A 206 9.37 -14.74 3.83
C HIS A 206 9.14 -15.42 2.50
N TYR A 207 8.81 -16.71 2.51
CA TYR A 207 8.54 -17.47 1.30
C TYR A 207 7.44 -18.52 1.51
N ILE A 208 6.87 -18.94 0.40
CA ILE A 208 5.98 -20.08 0.29
C ILE A 208 6.41 -20.95 -0.88
N ILE A 209 6.16 -22.26 -0.81
CA ILE A 209 6.27 -23.17 -1.97
C ILE A 209 4.93 -23.11 -2.72
N THR A 210 4.97 -22.68 -3.99
CA THR A 210 3.79 -22.59 -4.85
C THR A 210 3.56 -23.87 -5.66
N ASN A 211 4.63 -24.67 -5.90
CA ASN A 211 4.54 -25.99 -6.48
C ASN A 211 5.70 -26.87 -5.96
N GLY A 212 5.39 -28.00 -5.34
CA GLY A 212 6.35 -28.97 -4.81
C GLY A 212 6.34 -30.33 -5.54
N GLY A 213 5.71 -30.41 -6.72
CA GLY A 213 5.52 -31.67 -7.44
C GLY A 213 4.12 -32.29 -7.22
N GLN A 214 3.88 -33.51 -7.73
CA GLN A 214 2.54 -34.08 -7.77
C GLN A 214 2.41 -35.40 -6.96
N LYS A 215 3.41 -36.28 -7.02
CA LYS A 215 3.37 -37.61 -6.39
C LYS A 215 4.75 -37.99 -5.82
N PRO A 216 4.81 -38.63 -4.63
CA PRO A 216 6.08 -38.95 -3.98
C PRO A 216 6.92 -40.02 -4.71
N ASN A 217 6.33 -40.81 -5.60
CA ASN A 217 7.02 -41.81 -6.39
C ASN A 217 7.54 -41.30 -7.75
N VAL A 218 7.44 -39.99 -8.00
CA VAL A 218 7.98 -39.32 -9.20
C VAL A 218 8.90 -38.20 -8.75
N VAL A 219 10.17 -38.23 -9.20
CA VAL A 219 11.12 -37.12 -8.98
C VAL A 219 10.59 -35.85 -9.61
N PRO A 220 10.36 -34.75 -8.86
CA PRO A 220 9.77 -33.53 -9.39
C PRO A 220 10.65 -32.86 -10.44
N ALA A 221 10.15 -32.75 -11.69
CA ALA A 221 10.84 -32.05 -12.77
C ALA A 221 10.62 -30.52 -12.74
N PHE A 222 9.67 -30.07 -11.92
CA PHE A 222 9.35 -28.65 -11.75
C PHE A 222 8.98 -28.38 -10.28
N ALA A 223 9.51 -27.30 -9.73
CA ALA A 223 9.11 -26.75 -8.44
C ALA A 223 9.18 -25.22 -8.48
N SER A 224 8.33 -24.56 -7.71
CA SER A 224 8.32 -23.09 -7.65
C SER A 224 8.04 -22.55 -6.25
N SER A 225 8.54 -21.36 -5.99
CA SER A 225 8.40 -20.64 -4.74
C SER A 225 8.16 -19.16 -5.01
N ARG A 226 7.33 -18.52 -4.17
CA ARG A 226 7.21 -17.06 -4.10
C ARG A 226 7.85 -16.56 -2.82
N MET A 227 8.65 -15.50 -2.92
CA MET A 227 9.40 -14.95 -1.81
C MET A 227 9.28 -13.43 -1.77
N SER A 228 9.17 -12.87 -0.56
CA SER A 228 9.24 -11.42 -0.32
C SER A 228 10.48 -11.07 0.50
N ILE A 229 11.20 -10.04 0.08
CA ILE A 229 12.32 -9.41 0.78
C ILE A 229 11.89 -7.99 1.11
N ARG A 230 11.85 -7.62 2.39
CA ARG A 230 11.57 -6.25 2.85
C ARG A 230 12.78 -5.67 3.55
N GLY A 231 13.01 -4.38 3.39
CA GLY A 231 14.10 -3.64 4.05
C GLY A 231 13.75 -2.17 4.25
N ALA A 232 14.49 -1.48 5.08
CA ALA A 232 14.28 -0.06 5.33
C ALA A 232 14.58 0.81 4.10
N THR A 233 15.47 0.37 3.22
CA THR A 233 15.82 1.07 1.97
C THR A 233 15.89 0.11 0.80
N ILE A 234 15.72 0.65 -0.41
CA ILE A 234 15.81 -0.12 -1.66
C ILE A 234 17.20 -0.76 -1.81
N GLN A 235 18.26 -0.07 -1.39
CA GLN A 235 19.64 -0.57 -1.47
C GLN A 235 19.83 -1.83 -0.62
N GLN A 236 19.26 -1.87 0.60
CA GLN A 236 19.28 -3.07 1.45
C GLN A 236 18.55 -4.25 0.79
N VAL A 237 17.41 -4.00 0.17
CA VAL A 237 16.64 -5.03 -0.53
C VAL A 237 17.42 -5.55 -1.74
N GLN A 238 18.04 -4.67 -2.53
CA GLN A 238 18.86 -5.03 -3.70
C GLN A 238 20.09 -5.85 -3.31
N GLU A 239 20.81 -5.46 -2.25
CA GLU A 239 21.95 -6.24 -1.75
C GLU A 239 21.53 -7.66 -1.37
N VAL A 240 20.45 -7.79 -0.59
CA VAL A 240 19.96 -9.11 -0.14
C VAL A 240 19.41 -9.92 -1.32
N TYR A 241 18.74 -9.29 -2.29
CA TYR A 241 18.27 -9.93 -3.51
C TYR A 241 19.41 -10.64 -4.26
N GLU A 242 20.55 -9.97 -4.48
CA GLU A 242 21.71 -10.59 -5.14
C GLU A 242 22.26 -11.79 -4.35
N ARG A 243 22.25 -11.73 -3.02
CA ARG A 243 22.67 -12.84 -2.16
C ARG A 243 21.67 -13.99 -2.21
N VAL A 244 20.37 -13.73 -2.32
CA VAL A 244 19.33 -14.75 -2.55
C VAL A 244 19.51 -15.42 -3.91
N LEU A 245 19.85 -14.66 -4.96
CA LEU A 245 20.19 -15.24 -6.26
C LEU A 245 21.41 -16.17 -6.18
N ASN A 246 22.40 -15.86 -5.35
CA ASN A 246 23.53 -16.77 -5.12
C ASN A 246 23.11 -18.07 -4.41
N CYS A 247 22.13 -18.01 -3.49
CA CYS A 247 21.55 -19.21 -2.88
C CYS A 247 20.86 -20.08 -3.96
N ALA A 248 20.09 -19.48 -4.86
CA ALA A 248 19.44 -20.19 -5.95
C ALA A 248 20.45 -20.81 -6.94
N ARG A 249 21.51 -20.07 -7.31
CA ARG A 249 22.62 -20.58 -8.17
C ARG A 249 23.31 -21.79 -7.53
N GLY A 250 23.63 -21.69 -6.21
CA GLY A 250 24.26 -22.79 -5.47
C GLY A 250 23.35 -24.02 -5.38
N ALA A 251 22.06 -23.84 -5.12
CA ALA A 251 21.10 -24.93 -5.07
C ALA A 251 20.94 -25.63 -6.43
N ALA A 252 20.85 -24.87 -7.51
CA ALA A 252 20.79 -25.42 -8.87
C ALA A 252 22.04 -26.22 -9.23
N LEU A 253 23.22 -25.72 -8.87
CA LEU A 253 24.48 -26.42 -9.10
C LEU A 253 24.57 -27.74 -8.31
N MET A 254 24.20 -27.75 -7.02
CA MET A 254 24.19 -28.94 -6.18
C MET A 254 23.26 -30.06 -6.68
N THR A 255 22.20 -29.72 -7.35
CA THR A 255 21.15 -30.66 -7.79
C THR A 255 21.18 -30.96 -9.29
N ASP A 256 22.11 -30.37 -10.04
CA ASP A 256 22.19 -30.45 -11.50
C ASP A 256 20.84 -30.06 -12.17
N THR A 257 20.24 -28.95 -11.69
CA THR A 257 19.00 -28.37 -12.16
C THR A 257 19.24 -26.98 -12.79
N LYS A 258 18.19 -26.40 -13.37
CA LYS A 258 18.20 -25.01 -13.84
C LYS A 258 17.18 -24.22 -13.04
N PHE A 259 17.35 -22.89 -12.95
CA PHE A 259 16.33 -22.01 -12.36
C PHE A 259 16.13 -20.76 -13.21
N GLU A 260 14.94 -20.24 -13.10
CA GLU A 260 14.55 -18.91 -13.56
C GLU A 260 13.94 -18.14 -12.40
N HIS A 261 14.00 -16.83 -12.46
CA HIS A 261 13.38 -15.96 -11.46
C HIS A 261 12.84 -14.69 -12.13
N GLN A 262 11.85 -14.08 -11.48
CA GLN A 262 11.35 -12.77 -11.90
C GLN A 262 10.95 -11.97 -10.66
N ILE A 263 11.10 -10.64 -10.75
CA ILE A 263 10.48 -9.71 -9.80
C ILE A 263 9.03 -9.57 -10.22
N VAL A 264 8.11 -9.96 -9.35
CA VAL A 264 6.65 -9.92 -9.60
C VAL A 264 6.13 -8.53 -9.33
N TRP A 265 6.52 -7.97 -8.17
CA TRP A 265 6.30 -6.57 -7.81
C TRP A 265 7.40 -6.07 -6.88
N ALA A 266 7.60 -4.78 -6.89
CA ALA A 266 8.59 -4.12 -6.05
C ALA A 266 8.18 -2.67 -5.83
N CYS A 267 8.57 -2.11 -4.66
CA CYS A 267 8.44 -0.69 -4.37
C CYS A 267 9.63 -0.18 -3.55
N TYR A 268 9.85 1.12 -3.63
CA TYR A 268 10.79 1.84 -2.78
C TYR A 268 10.28 1.95 -1.34
N SER A 269 11.13 2.39 -0.43
CA SER A 269 10.70 2.89 0.88
C SER A 269 10.09 4.29 0.71
N PHE A 270 9.14 4.65 1.58
CA PHE A 270 8.51 5.96 1.51
C PHE A 270 9.52 7.07 1.86
N ASN A 271 9.63 8.08 1.00
CA ASN A 271 10.43 9.29 1.22
C ASN A 271 9.57 10.32 1.95
N VAL A 272 9.70 10.39 3.27
CA VAL A 272 8.92 11.29 4.12
C VAL A 272 9.34 12.74 3.87
N ASN A 273 8.37 13.63 3.68
CA ASN A 273 8.57 15.07 3.67
C ASN A 273 7.97 15.65 4.95
N GLU A 274 8.82 16.04 5.91
CA GLU A 274 8.41 16.47 7.25
C GLU A 274 7.62 17.79 7.22
N ALA A 275 8.01 18.74 6.37
CA ALA A 275 7.28 19.99 6.20
C ALA A 275 5.84 19.74 5.73
N LEU A 276 5.67 18.87 4.75
CA LEU A 276 4.34 18.50 4.24
C LEU A 276 3.52 17.72 5.28
N CYS A 277 4.14 16.81 6.03
CA CYS A 277 3.49 16.09 7.14
C CYS A 277 2.99 17.07 8.21
N LYS A 278 3.78 18.09 8.56
CA LYS A 278 3.38 19.11 9.53
C LYS A 278 2.18 19.92 9.03
N ILE A 279 2.17 20.32 7.76
CA ILE A 279 1.03 21.03 7.15
C ILE A 279 -0.23 20.17 7.20
N ALA A 280 -0.12 18.87 6.88
CA ALA A 280 -1.25 17.94 6.93
C ALA A 280 -1.74 17.68 8.36
N TYR A 281 -0.84 17.60 9.34
CA TYR A 281 -1.17 17.51 10.75
C TYR A 281 -1.99 18.73 11.22
N GLU A 282 -1.51 19.93 10.96
CA GLU A 282 -2.20 21.17 11.33
C GLU A 282 -3.58 21.26 10.66
N ALA A 283 -3.70 20.85 9.39
CA ALA A 283 -4.96 20.76 8.68
C ALA A 283 -5.92 19.73 9.32
N MET A 284 -5.40 18.61 9.84
CA MET A 284 -6.19 17.60 10.55
C MET A 284 -6.66 18.11 11.91
N GLU A 285 -5.83 18.80 12.67
CA GLU A 285 -6.22 19.44 13.93
C GLU A 285 -7.36 20.44 13.74
N GLU A 286 -7.31 21.25 12.69
CA GLU A 286 -8.40 22.18 12.35
C GLU A 286 -9.71 21.47 11.98
N CYS A 287 -9.66 20.24 11.47
CA CYS A 287 -10.86 19.43 11.23
C CYS A 287 -11.51 18.93 12.53
N GLY A 288 -10.72 18.83 13.58
CA GLY A 288 -11.13 18.38 14.91
C GLY A 288 -11.38 16.87 15.01
N PRO A 289 -11.70 16.39 16.21
CA PRO A 289 -11.86 14.97 16.49
C PRO A 289 -13.11 14.37 15.86
N ILE A 290 -13.05 13.06 15.56
CA ILE A 290 -14.22 12.31 15.13
C ILE A 290 -15.20 12.15 16.27
N GLN A 291 -16.49 12.41 16.03
CA GLN A 291 -17.56 12.22 17.00
C GLN A 291 -18.22 10.84 16.79
N TRP A 292 -17.95 9.92 17.69
CA TRP A 292 -18.54 8.58 17.68
C TRP A 292 -19.88 8.56 18.41
N THR A 293 -20.84 7.85 17.87
CA THR A 293 -22.13 7.58 18.55
C THR A 293 -22.02 6.35 19.44
N ASP A 294 -22.91 6.22 20.43
CA ASP A 294 -23.00 5.03 21.30
C ASP A 294 -23.20 3.73 20.50
N LYS A 295 -23.91 3.80 19.36
CA LYS A 295 -24.12 2.65 18.48
C LYS A 295 -22.82 2.20 17.79
N GLU A 296 -22.00 3.14 17.34
CA GLU A 296 -20.69 2.87 16.74
C GLU A 296 -19.71 2.31 17.77
N LEU A 297 -19.67 2.91 18.97
CA LEU A 297 -18.86 2.41 20.08
C LEU A 297 -19.27 0.99 20.49
N ALA A 298 -20.58 0.72 20.62
CA ALA A 298 -21.08 -0.61 20.95
C ALA A 298 -20.77 -1.65 19.84
N PHE A 299 -20.84 -1.25 18.57
CA PHE A 299 -20.48 -2.09 17.44
C PHE A 299 -18.98 -2.40 17.47
N ALA A 300 -18.16 -1.39 17.61
CA ALA A 300 -16.70 -1.49 17.68
C ALA A 300 -16.22 -2.36 18.84
N ALA A 301 -16.85 -2.19 20.02
CA ALA A 301 -16.57 -3.03 21.20
C ALA A 301 -16.86 -4.53 20.95
N LYS A 302 -17.91 -4.85 20.20
CA LYS A 302 -18.19 -6.25 19.79
C LYS A 302 -17.15 -6.81 18.84
N MET A 303 -16.60 -5.98 17.96
CA MET A 303 -15.51 -6.36 17.07
C MET A 303 -14.22 -6.60 17.86
N GLN A 304 -13.81 -5.63 18.67
CA GLN A 304 -12.60 -5.67 19.50
C GLN A 304 -12.64 -6.85 20.49
N GLY A 305 -13.81 -7.10 21.13
CA GLY A 305 -13.99 -8.19 22.09
C GLY A 305 -13.86 -9.61 21.53
N ARG A 306 -13.59 -9.78 20.23
CA ARG A 306 -13.24 -11.06 19.60
C ARG A 306 -11.75 -11.40 19.74
N TYR A 307 -10.95 -10.40 20.05
CA TYR A 307 -9.52 -10.52 20.26
C TYR A 307 -9.22 -10.58 21.77
N ASP A 308 -8.26 -11.39 22.14
CA ASP A 308 -7.75 -11.36 23.52
C ASP A 308 -6.96 -10.09 23.79
N THR A 309 -6.77 -9.81 25.08
CA THR A 309 -6.08 -8.60 25.53
C THR A 309 -4.63 -8.55 25.03
N GLU A 310 -3.97 -9.70 24.90
CA GLU A 310 -2.59 -9.78 24.42
C GLU A 310 -2.51 -9.36 22.94
N THR A 311 -3.36 -9.90 22.08
CA THR A 311 -3.47 -9.51 20.66
C THR A 311 -3.77 -8.01 20.48
N ILE A 312 -4.69 -7.46 21.28
CA ILE A 312 -5.01 -6.03 21.25
C ILE A 312 -3.78 -5.21 21.68
N ASN A 313 -3.12 -5.60 22.77
CA ASN A 313 -1.94 -4.90 23.27
C ASN A 313 -0.77 -4.98 22.28
N ASP A 314 -0.55 -6.11 21.63
CA ASP A 314 0.47 -6.26 20.58
C ASP A 314 0.19 -5.37 19.37
N SER A 315 -1.07 -5.27 18.96
CA SER A 315 -1.48 -4.37 17.89
C SER A 315 -1.23 -2.91 18.28
N ILE A 316 -1.64 -2.51 19.52
CA ILE A 316 -1.39 -1.17 20.07
C ILE A 316 0.12 -0.94 20.21
N TYR A 317 0.86 -1.91 20.75
CA TYR A 317 2.31 -1.82 20.95
C TYR A 317 3.04 -1.61 19.64
N ASN A 318 2.67 -2.33 18.61
CA ASN A 318 3.23 -2.13 17.26
C ASN A 318 2.94 -0.70 16.78
N TYR A 319 1.72 -0.20 16.92
CA TYR A 319 1.37 1.19 16.62
C TYR A 319 2.13 2.17 17.54
N VAL A 320 2.13 1.93 18.84
CA VAL A 320 2.81 2.78 19.85
C VAL A 320 4.32 2.80 19.64
N THR A 321 4.92 1.66 19.35
CA THR A 321 6.38 1.55 19.15
C THR A 321 6.80 2.22 17.83
N TYR A 322 5.97 2.10 16.79
CA TYR A 322 6.24 2.67 15.48
C TYR A 322 5.74 4.11 15.35
N VAL A 323 4.62 4.45 15.96
CA VAL A 323 4.00 5.80 15.91
C VAL A 323 4.27 6.62 17.19
N GLY A 324 4.88 6.01 18.21
CA GLY A 324 5.30 6.69 19.43
C GLY A 324 4.18 7.02 20.45
N LEU A 325 3.07 6.25 20.48
CA LEU A 325 1.85 6.70 21.14
C LEU A 325 1.43 5.90 22.37
N PRO A 326 1.30 6.55 23.51
CA PRO A 326 0.59 6.02 24.67
C PRO A 326 -0.96 6.18 24.59
N TYR A 327 -1.49 6.78 23.50
CA TYR A 327 -2.86 7.28 23.45
C TYR A 327 -3.94 6.25 23.09
N LEU A 328 -3.59 5.08 22.58
CA LEU A 328 -4.55 4.07 22.15
C LEU A 328 -4.97 3.07 23.24
N GLN A 329 -4.33 3.11 24.42
CA GLN A 329 -4.66 2.19 25.50
C GLN A 329 -6.07 2.48 26.03
N ASN A 330 -6.89 1.43 26.11
CA ASN A 330 -8.28 1.46 26.59
C ASN A 330 -9.29 2.14 25.66
N GLU A 331 -8.91 2.50 24.42
CA GLU A 331 -9.87 2.99 23.42
C GLU A 331 -10.46 1.85 22.59
N VAL A 332 -11.73 2.00 22.24
CA VAL A 332 -12.40 1.11 21.29
C VAL A 332 -12.32 1.70 19.87
N LEU A 333 -12.55 2.99 19.75
CA LEU A 333 -12.39 3.80 18.56
C LEU A 333 -11.62 5.06 18.91
N HIS A 334 -10.53 5.30 18.22
CA HIS A 334 -9.75 6.52 18.39
C HIS A 334 -10.49 7.72 17.77
N LYS A 335 -10.52 8.85 18.46
CA LYS A 335 -11.26 10.05 18.04
C LYS A 335 -10.37 11.26 17.80
N ASP A 336 -9.34 11.44 18.63
CA ASP A 336 -8.51 12.63 18.65
C ASP A 336 -7.45 12.59 17.53
N VAL A 337 -6.82 13.72 17.26
CA VAL A 337 -5.67 13.78 16.35
C VAL A 337 -4.40 13.54 17.17
N ILE A 338 -3.56 12.64 16.68
CA ILE A 338 -2.29 12.33 17.30
C ILE A 338 -1.29 13.46 17.02
N PRO A 339 -0.62 14.00 18.06
CA PRO A 339 0.33 15.08 17.88
C PRO A 339 1.46 14.72 16.91
N TYR A 340 1.81 15.67 16.07
CA TYR A 340 3.00 15.58 15.22
C TYR A 340 4.27 15.48 16.07
N MET A 341 5.11 14.50 15.77
CA MET A 341 6.30 14.18 16.60
C MET A 341 7.61 14.67 15.96
N GLY A 342 7.60 15.00 14.67
CA GLY A 342 8.79 15.47 13.94
C GLY A 342 9.91 14.41 13.87
N ARG A 343 9.57 13.14 13.73
CA ARG A 343 10.54 12.04 13.66
C ARG A 343 10.06 10.91 12.78
N SER A 344 10.92 10.44 11.92
CA SER A 344 10.71 9.27 11.11
C SER A 344 10.78 7.97 11.92
N PHE A 345 9.88 7.03 11.67
CA PHE A 345 9.89 5.68 12.22
C PHE A 345 9.53 4.67 11.12
N ASN A 346 9.97 3.42 11.23
CA ASN A 346 9.67 2.40 10.23
C ASN A 346 8.39 1.66 10.58
N THR A 347 7.38 1.73 9.72
CA THR A 347 6.07 1.09 9.90
C THR A 347 6.02 -0.38 9.47
N ARG A 348 7.08 -0.90 8.83
CA ARG A 348 7.18 -2.24 8.23
C ARG A 348 6.14 -2.59 7.17
N GLY A 349 5.14 -1.76 6.93
CA GLY A 349 4.28 -1.83 5.77
C GLY A 349 5.04 -1.52 4.49
N SER A 350 4.43 -1.79 3.35
CA SER A 350 4.93 -1.36 2.03
C SER A 350 3.72 -0.95 1.20
N THR A 351 3.88 0.09 0.40
CA THR A 351 2.87 0.59 -0.53
C THR A 351 3.56 1.15 -1.77
N ASP A 352 2.89 1.17 -2.88
CA ASP A 352 3.37 1.77 -4.12
C ASP A 352 3.24 3.31 -4.16
N VAL A 353 2.57 3.94 -3.17
CA VAL A 353 2.67 5.38 -2.90
C VAL A 353 4.11 5.78 -2.62
N SER A 354 4.89 4.85 -2.06
CA SER A 354 6.32 5.06 -1.81
C SER A 354 7.09 5.43 -3.08
N ASP A 355 6.78 4.83 -4.21
CA ASP A 355 7.42 5.16 -5.49
C ASP A 355 7.08 6.59 -5.95
N VAL A 356 5.84 7.04 -5.75
CA VAL A 356 5.43 8.43 -6.01
C VAL A 356 6.20 9.40 -5.14
N SER A 357 6.49 9.04 -3.88
CA SER A 357 7.22 9.89 -2.92
C SER A 357 8.68 10.17 -3.29
N TRP A 358 9.25 9.44 -4.26
CA TRP A 358 10.57 9.73 -4.84
C TRP A 358 10.51 10.57 -6.12
N ILE A 359 9.30 10.86 -6.62
CA ILE A 359 9.07 11.66 -7.83
C ILE A 359 8.58 13.06 -7.45
N VAL A 360 7.76 13.15 -6.40
CA VAL A 360 7.11 14.38 -5.95
C VAL A 360 6.95 14.35 -4.43
N PRO A 361 7.05 15.50 -3.72
CA PRO A 361 6.72 15.57 -2.30
C PRO A 361 5.36 14.95 -2.03
N THR A 362 5.29 13.94 -1.17
CA THR A 362 4.07 13.16 -0.93
C THR A 362 3.78 13.05 0.55
N VAL A 363 2.51 13.20 0.93
CA VAL A 363 2.03 12.92 2.28
C VAL A 363 0.86 11.94 2.26
N GLU A 364 0.90 11.03 3.22
CA GLU A 364 -0.22 10.13 3.55
C GLU A 364 -0.78 10.54 4.91
N VAL A 365 -2.09 10.76 4.99
CA VAL A 365 -2.78 10.91 6.28
C VAL A 365 -3.48 9.61 6.62
N VAL A 366 -3.47 9.25 7.90
CA VAL A 366 -4.16 8.06 8.40
C VAL A 366 -5.35 8.47 9.24
N THR A 367 -6.50 7.84 9.04
CA THR A 367 -7.70 8.12 9.82
C THR A 367 -8.33 6.85 10.39
N ALA A 368 -8.95 6.98 11.57
CA ALA A 368 -9.63 5.89 12.25
C ALA A 368 -10.86 5.43 11.46
N CYS A 369 -10.74 4.28 10.80
CA CYS A 369 -11.78 3.64 9.99
C CYS A 369 -12.18 2.27 10.54
N ARG A 370 -11.56 1.79 11.62
CA ARG A 370 -11.82 0.53 12.30
C ARG A 370 -11.45 0.59 13.77
N PRO A 371 -11.92 -0.38 14.60
CA PRO A 371 -11.60 -0.40 16.03
C PRO A 371 -10.11 -0.59 16.30
N VAL A 372 -9.66 -0.03 17.41
CA VAL A 372 -8.29 -0.24 17.92
C VAL A 372 -8.08 -1.74 18.19
N GLY A 373 -6.94 -2.26 17.77
CA GLY A 373 -6.59 -3.69 17.89
C GLY A 373 -7.12 -4.58 16.74
N VAL A 374 -7.99 -4.07 15.88
CA VAL A 374 -8.47 -4.81 14.70
C VAL A 374 -7.48 -4.65 13.55
N ALA A 375 -7.01 -5.77 13.00
CA ALA A 375 -6.06 -5.76 11.88
C ALA A 375 -6.71 -5.36 10.55
N ALA A 376 -5.91 -4.79 9.64
CA ALA A 376 -6.25 -4.68 8.22
C ALA A 376 -6.27 -6.07 7.56
N HIS A 377 -6.81 -6.16 6.33
CA HIS A 377 -6.94 -7.38 5.54
C HIS A 377 -7.83 -8.45 6.20
N THR A 378 -8.85 -7.98 6.93
CA THR A 378 -9.81 -8.82 7.64
C THR A 378 -11.25 -8.48 7.25
N TRP A 379 -12.19 -9.41 7.50
CA TRP A 379 -13.61 -9.16 7.30
C TRP A 379 -14.14 -8.07 8.26
N GLU A 380 -13.50 -7.89 9.41
CA GLU A 380 -13.81 -6.83 10.37
C GLU A 380 -13.58 -5.44 9.75
N GLN A 381 -12.43 -5.27 9.08
CA GLN A 381 -12.16 -4.03 8.32
C GLN A 381 -13.20 -3.83 7.22
N THR A 382 -13.52 -4.87 6.44
CA THR A 382 -14.56 -4.76 5.38
C THR A 382 -15.91 -4.35 5.96
N SER A 383 -16.30 -4.90 7.12
CA SER A 383 -17.54 -4.53 7.80
C SER A 383 -17.53 -3.05 8.22
N CYS A 384 -16.43 -2.56 8.78
CA CYS A 384 -16.29 -1.17 9.20
C CYS A 384 -16.23 -0.20 7.99
N ALA A 385 -15.59 -0.61 6.90
CA ALA A 385 -15.49 0.19 5.67
C ALA A 385 -16.85 0.42 4.98
N GLY A 386 -17.83 -0.46 5.22
CA GLY A 386 -19.18 -0.34 4.69
C GLY A 386 -20.16 0.46 5.55
N MET A 387 -19.74 0.99 6.70
CA MET A 387 -20.63 1.67 7.66
C MET A 387 -20.11 3.03 8.10
N SER A 388 -20.86 3.70 8.99
CA SER A 388 -20.55 5.05 9.45
C SER A 388 -19.19 5.19 10.16
N ILE A 389 -18.61 4.12 10.74
CA ILE A 389 -17.26 4.15 11.31
C ILE A 389 -16.25 4.48 10.22
N GLY A 390 -16.21 3.70 9.11
CA GLY A 390 -15.35 3.97 7.99
C GLY A 390 -15.67 5.32 7.31
N GLN A 391 -16.96 5.63 7.14
CA GLN A 391 -17.40 6.87 6.49
C GLN A 391 -16.95 8.14 7.26
N LYS A 392 -16.95 8.12 8.59
CA LYS A 392 -16.47 9.25 9.39
C LYS A 392 -14.97 9.45 9.27
N GLY A 393 -14.19 8.36 9.29
CA GLY A 393 -12.76 8.43 9.00
C GLY A 393 -12.49 8.96 7.58
N MET A 394 -13.23 8.46 6.59
CA MET A 394 -13.17 8.95 5.20
C MET A 394 -13.44 10.46 5.09
N ILE A 395 -14.45 10.96 5.80
CA ILE A 395 -14.79 12.40 5.79
C ILE A 395 -13.68 13.22 6.45
N LEU A 396 -13.13 12.76 7.58
CA LEU A 396 -11.98 13.42 8.20
C LEU A 396 -10.79 13.48 7.25
N ALA A 397 -10.47 12.37 6.59
CA ALA A 397 -9.38 12.32 5.61
C ALA A 397 -9.63 13.28 4.42
N ALA A 398 -10.83 13.26 3.84
CA ALA A 398 -11.17 14.16 2.72
C ALA A 398 -11.02 15.65 3.13
N ARG A 399 -11.49 16.01 4.32
CA ARG A 399 -11.36 17.38 4.86
C ARG A 399 -9.91 17.76 5.11
N THR A 400 -9.11 16.85 5.67
CA THR A 400 -7.68 17.07 5.92
C THR A 400 -6.92 17.27 4.62
N MET A 401 -7.11 16.38 3.65
CA MET A 401 -6.45 16.46 2.34
C MET A 401 -6.84 17.75 1.60
N TYR A 402 -8.13 18.08 1.60
CA TYR A 402 -8.64 19.34 1.02
C TYR A 402 -7.96 20.55 1.66
N LYS A 403 -7.94 20.64 3.01
CA LYS A 403 -7.32 21.78 3.72
C LYS A 403 -5.81 21.86 3.49
N THR A 404 -5.13 20.72 3.45
CA THR A 404 -3.70 20.65 3.11
C THR A 404 -3.45 21.24 1.72
N GLY A 405 -4.21 20.80 0.72
CA GLY A 405 -4.11 21.35 -0.65
C GLY A 405 -4.44 22.85 -0.72
N LEU A 406 -5.47 23.30 0.01
CA LEU A 406 -5.85 24.70 0.05
C LEU A 406 -4.76 25.60 0.67
N ARG A 407 -4.13 25.17 1.75
CA ARG A 407 -3.01 25.89 2.36
C ARG A 407 -1.82 26.03 1.41
N LEU A 408 -1.46 24.95 0.72
CA LEU A 408 -0.36 24.96 -0.26
C LEU A 408 -0.64 25.89 -1.46
N LEU A 409 -1.92 26.10 -1.83
CA LEU A 409 -2.31 27.05 -2.86
C LEU A 409 -2.29 28.50 -2.37
N LYS A 410 -2.65 28.73 -1.10
CA LYS A 410 -2.77 30.08 -0.53
C LYS A 410 -1.48 30.62 0.09
N GLU A 411 -0.59 29.75 0.52
CA GLU A 411 0.65 30.06 1.24
C GLU A 411 1.86 29.53 0.43
N PRO A 412 2.28 30.25 -0.62
CA PRO A 412 3.36 29.77 -1.52
C PRO A 412 4.68 29.44 -0.80
N GLU A 413 4.97 30.12 0.32
CA GLU A 413 6.14 29.87 1.16
C GLU A 413 6.13 28.46 1.77
N LEU A 414 4.97 27.88 2.10
CA LEU A 414 4.87 26.51 2.58
C LEU A 414 5.21 25.53 1.46
N LEU A 415 4.73 25.78 0.25
CA LEU A 415 5.02 24.93 -0.91
C LEU A 415 6.53 24.96 -1.26
N GLU A 416 7.16 26.10 -1.17
CA GLU A 416 8.61 26.20 -1.41
C GLU A 416 9.41 25.44 -0.34
N GLN A 417 9.05 25.53 0.94
CA GLN A 417 9.68 24.72 2.01
C GLN A 417 9.57 23.21 1.73
N VAL A 418 8.38 22.76 1.32
CA VAL A 418 8.14 21.36 0.95
C VAL A 418 9.02 20.92 -0.23
N LYS A 419 9.17 21.77 -1.24
CA LYS A 419 10.02 21.49 -2.42
C LYS A 419 11.51 21.50 -2.09
N GLU A 420 11.97 22.44 -1.25
CA GLU A 420 13.37 22.51 -0.81
C GLU A 420 13.76 21.24 -0.06
N GLU A 421 12.96 20.81 0.92
CA GLU A 421 13.20 19.57 1.66
C GLU A 421 13.20 18.35 0.73
N PHE A 422 12.26 18.26 -0.21
CA PHE A 422 12.21 17.19 -1.18
C PHE A 422 13.48 17.16 -2.06
N LYS A 423 13.94 18.31 -2.51
CA LYS A 423 15.17 18.42 -3.29
C LYS A 423 16.39 17.96 -2.49
N GLU A 424 16.47 18.31 -1.21
CA GLU A 424 17.54 17.86 -0.32
C GLU A 424 17.51 16.35 -0.09
N SER A 425 16.33 15.79 0.17
CA SER A 425 16.15 14.33 0.41
C SER A 425 16.41 13.48 -0.82
N THR A 426 16.28 14.05 -2.02
CA THR A 426 16.48 13.38 -3.30
C THR A 426 17.74 13.84 -4.05
N ASP A 427 18.64 14.57 -3.41
CA ASP A 427 19.85 15.08 -4.07
C ASP A 427 20.70 13.97 -4.69
N GLY A 428 20.93 14.07 -5.99
CA GLY A 428 21.65 13.06 -6.79
C GLY A 428 20.87 11.76 -7.03
N PHE A 429 19.61 11.64 -6.60
CA PHE A 429 18.78 10.48 -6.83
C PHE A 429 17.93 10.67 -8.10
N GLU A 430 17.98 9.70 -9.00
CA GLU A 430 17.09 9.58 -10.15
C GLU A 430 16.17 8.37 -9.94
N TYR A 431 14.87 8.60 -9.78
CA TYR A 431 13.91 7.50 -9.64
C TYR A 431 13.91 6.60 -10.89
N ARG A 432 14.04 5.32 -10.65
CA ARG A 432 13.96 4.27 -11.68
C ARG A 432 13.11 3.11 -11.18
N PRO A 433 11.98 2.82 -11.85
CA PRO A 433 11.12 1.71 -11.42
C PRO A 433 11.88 0.39 -11.45
N VAL A 434 11.71 -0.40 -10.42
CA VAL A 434 12.40 -1.71 -10.28
C VAL A 434 11.79 -2.79 -11.17
N ILE A 435 10.52 -2.65 -11.53
CA ILE A 435 9.81 -3.61 -12.38
C ILE A 435 10.38 -3.61 -13.81
N SER A 436 10.67 -4.80 -14.34
CA SER A 436 11.23 -4.95 -15.69
C SER A 436 10.25 -4.51 -16.78
N GLU A 437 10.79 -4.05 -17.93
CA GLU A 437 10.00 -3.69 -19.11
C GLU A 437 9.25 -4.88 -19.75
N LYS A 438 9.62 -6.11 -19.42
CA LYS A 438 8.92 -7.29 -19.92
C LYS A 438 7.53 -7.35 -19.27
N LYS A 439 6.50 -7.17 -20.09
CA LYS A 439 5.12 -7.52 -19.75
C LYS A 439 5.14 -8.96 -19.22
N GLY A 440 5.03 -9.13 -17.92
CA GLY A 440 4.77 -10.44 -17.35
C GLY A 440 3.43 -10.91 -17.92
N CYS A 441 3.43 -11.97 -18.68
CA CYS A 441 2.20 -12.73 -18.89
C CYS A 441 1.80 -13.27 -17.52
N LEU A 442 0.76 -12.70 -16.94
CA LEU A 442 0.00 -13.30 -15.85
C LEU A 442 -0.92 -14.35 -16.41
#